data_b26167bc4abbb5993ee2f53b0b6e7f7f
#
_entry.id   b26167bc4abbb5993ee2f53b0b6e7f7f
#
_cell.length_a   1.000
_cell.length_b   1.000
_cell.length_c   1.000
_cell.angle_alpha   90.00
_cell.angle_beta   90.00
_cell.angle_gamma   90.00
#
_symmetry.space_group_name_H-M   'P 1'
#
loop_
_entity.id
_entity.type
_entity.pdbx_description
1 polymer ?
#
loop_
_entity_poly.entity_id
_entity_poly.type
_entity_poly.pdbx_seq_one_letter_code
_entity_poly.pdbx_strand_id
1 'polypeptide(L)'
;FMLYFIPPEDFFEYIQNPAEHAFMIIFILSITLFLIYDIVFMKENFCVYICPYSRIQSVLYDNNTKQITYDHTRGGKIYENNVKSIFKLKDWKNQEECTSCEACVRVCPTHIDIRKGLQVECINCLECSDACSVVMGKFNKPSLINWGSTNKIINKKNISIFSKKNIMYFVSLFLTIFL
;
A
#
# COMPACT_ATOMS: atom_id res chain seq x y z
N PHE A 1 -24.05 0.33 6.51
CA PHE A 1 -24.07 1.75 6.12
C PHE A 1 -25.48 2.35 6.20
N MET A 2 -26.51 1.66 5.68
CA MET A 2 -27.90 2.13 5.70
C MET A 2 -28.46 2.34 7.11
N LEU A 3 -28.16 1.45 8.04
CA LEU A 3 -28.59 1.54 9.43
C LEU A 3 -28.05 2.75 10.21
N TYR A 4 -27.12 3.50 9.61
CA TYR A 4 -26.62 4.76 10.17
C TYR A 4 -27.60 5.92 9.91
N PHE A 5 -28.32 5.87 8.78
CA PHE A 5 -29.25 6.92 8.37
C PHE A 5 -30.72 6.62 8.73
N ILE A 6 -31.07 5.35 8.92
CA ILE A 6 -32.43 4.88 9.12
C ILE A 6 -32.45 3.93 10.32
N PRO A 7 -33.37 4.13 11.29
CA PRO A 7 -33.57 3.19 12.39
C PRO A 7 -33.88 1.79 11.86
N PRO A 8 -33.40 0.73 12.50
CA PRO A 8 -33.61 -0.65 12.02
C PRO A 8 -35.09 -1.06 11.99
N GLU A 9 -35.91 -0.44 12.82
CA GLU A 9 -37.36 -0.69 12.90
C GLU A 9 -38.08 -0.21 11.63
N ASP A 10 -37.79 1.02 11.19
CA ASP A 10 -38.38 1.63 10.02
C ASP A 10 -37.85 0.99 8.71
N PHE A 11 -36.66 0.45 8.73
CA PHE A 11 -36.05 -0.17 7.55
C PHE A 11 -36.88 -1.34 6.99
N PHE A 12 -37.42 -2.18 7.87
CA PHE A 12 -38.27 -3.30 7.46
C PHE A 12 -39.63 -2.84 6.94
N GLU A 13 -40.19 -1.78 7.52
CA GLU A 13 -41.48 -1.20 7.06
C GLU A 13 -41.31 -0.58 5.67
N TYR A 14 -40.21 0.11 5.40
CA TYR A 14 -39.93 0.73 4.11
C TYR A 14 -39.70 -0.30 2.98
N ILE A 15 -39.24 -1.48 3.29
CA ILE A 15 -39.13 -2.57 2.30
C ILE A 15 -40.50 -3.15 1.95
N GLN A 16 -41.44 -3.17 2.90
CA GLN A 16 -42.80 -3.72 2.65
C GLN A 16 -43.67 -2.79 1.80
N ASN A 17 -43.43 -1.46 1.89
CA ASN A 17 -44.20 -0.46 1.15
C ASN A 17 -43.29 0.34 0.17
N PRO A 18 -42.80 -0.27 -0.92
CA PRO A 18 -41.82 0.35 -1.81
C PRO A 18 -42.37 1.58 -2.59
N ALA A 19 -43.67 1.68 -2.77
CA ALA A 19 -44.28 2.79 -3.54
C ALA A 19 -44.23 4.13 -2.81
N GLU A 20 -44.34 4.13 -1.49
CA GLU A 20 -44.30 5.36 -0.67
C GLU A 20 -42.85 5.86 -0.45
N HIS A 21 -41.88 4.95 -0.49
CA HIS A 21 -40.46 5.23 -0.21
C HIS A 21 -39.56 5.04 -1.44
N ALA A 22 -40.08 5.30 -2.64
CA ALA A 22 -39.38 5.09 -3.91
C ALA A 22 -38.00 5.80 -3.96
N PHE A 23 -37.88 7.01 -3.39
CA PHE A 23 -36.64 7.76 -3.34
C PHE A 23 -35.55 7.00 -2.59
N MET A 24 -35.89 6.38 -1.47
CA MET A 24 -34.94 5.60 -0.67
C MET A 24 -34.48 4.35 -1.40
N ILE A 25 -35.36 3.64 -2.05
CA ILE A 25 -35.06 2.44 -2.82
C ILE A 25 -34.13 2.77 -3.99
N ILE A 26 -34.43 3.85 -4.73
CA ILE A 26 -33.57 4.32 -5.83
C ILE A 26 -32.17 4.69 -5.30
N PHE A 27 -32.08 5.34 -4.15
CA PHE A 27 -30.81 5.70 -3.52
C PHE A 27 -29.99 4.47 -3.13
N ILE A 28 -30.62 3.47 -2.50
CA ILE A 28 -29.97 2.19 -2.15
C ILE A 28 -29.45 1.49 -3.40
N LEU A 29 -30.29 1.40 -4.42
CA LEU A 29 -29.98 0.72 -5.67
C LEU A 29 -28.83 1.42 -6.40
N SER A 30 -28.80 2.74 -6.41
CA SER A 30 -27.75 3.57 -6.98
C SER A 30 -26.40 3.34 -6.26
N ILE A 31 -26.39 3.36 -4.92
CA ILE A 31 -25.15 3.10 -4.16
C ILE A 31 -24.67 1.66 -4.37
N THR A 32 -25.59 0.69 -4.37
CA THR A 32 -25.23 -0.72 -4.57
C THR A 32 -24.62 -0.92 -5.96
N LEU A 33 -25.22 -0.33 -6.99
CA LEU A 33 -24.72 -0.42 -8.36
C LEU A 33 -23.36 0.27 -8.51
N PHE A 34 -23.17 1.40 -7.86
CA PHE A 34 -21.89 2.10 -7.79
C PHE A 34 -20.81 1.24 -7.12
N LEU A 35 -21.11 0.60 -5.98
CA LEU A 35 -20.15 -0.28 -5.29
C LEU A 35 -19.81 -1.52 -6.12
N ILE A 36 -20.78 -2.11 -6.81
CA ILE A 36 -20.55 -3.23 -7.72
C ILE A 36 -19.61 -2.79 -8.85
N TYR A 37 -19.87 -1.63 -9.44
CA TYR A 37 -19.00 -1.06 -10.48
C TYR A 37 -17.57 -0.87 -9.98
N ASP A 38 -17.38 -0.31 -8.78
CA ASP A 38 -16.05 -0.12 -8.19
C ASP A 38 -15.33 -1.44 -7.98
N ILE A 39 -16.01 -2.45 -7.42
CA ILE A 39 -15.39 -3.75 -7.12
C ILE A 39 -15.02 -4.51 -8.40
N VAL A 40 -15.86 -4.46 -9.43
CA VAL A 40 -15.67 -5.25 -10.65
C VAL A 40 -14.69 -4.58 -11.61
N PHE A 41 -14.83 -3.27 -11.82
CA PHE A 41 -14.08 -2.54 -12.86
C PHE A 41 -12.89 -1.75 -12.33
N MET A 42 -13.04 -1.06 -11.22
CA MET A 42 -11.98 -0.18 -10.72
C MET A 42 -10.95 -0.91 -9.87
N LYS A 43 -11.37 -1.90 -9.06
CA LYS A 43 -10.46 -2.70 -8.22
C LYS A 43 -9.41 -1.82 -7.52
N GLU A 44 -8.13 -2.18 -7.67
CA GLU A 44 -6.99 -1.48 -7.08
C GLU A 44 -6.80 -0.05 -7.60
N ASN A 45 -7.28 0.24 -8.81
CA ASN A 45 -7.17 1.57 -9.41
C ASN A 45 -7.95 2.64 -8.63
N PHE A 46 -9.04 2.26 -7.96
CA PHE A 46 -9.77 3.17 -7.09
C PHE A 46 -8.88 3.71 -5.97
N CYS A 47 -8.12 2.82 -5.33
CA CYS A 47 -7.19 3.21 -4.26
C CYS A 47 -6.05 4.11 -4.76
N VAL A 48 -5.59 3.91 -6.00
CA VAL A 48 -4.47 4.67 -6.58
C VAL A 48 -4.89 6.07 -7.03
N TYR A 49 -6.06 6.19 -7.70
CA TYR A 49 -6.42 7.44 -8.40
C TYR A 49 -7.49 8.26 -7.70
N ILE A 50 -8.46 7.62 -7.04
CA ILE A 50 -9.67 8.29 -6.54
C ILE A 50 -9.68 8.43 -5.03
N CYS A 51 -9.18 7.42 -4.28
CA CYS A 51 -9.29 7.40 -2.83
C CYS A 51 -8.51 8.55 -2.19
N PRO A 52 -9.17 9.47 -1.48
CA PRO A 52 -8.50 10.59 -0.83
C PRO A 52 -7.53 10.12 0.28
N TYR A 53 -7.82 8.97 0.89
CA TYR A 53 -6.95 8.39 1.92
C TYR A 53 -5.56 8.05 1.37
N SER A 54 -5.45 7.47 0.18
CA SER A 54 -4.16 7.14 -0.42
C SER A 54 -3.34 8.39 -0.72
N ARG A 55 -4.00 9.49 -1.10
CA ARG A 55 -3.35 10.79 -1.32
C ARG A 55 -2.82 11.38 -0.02
N ILE A 56 -3.60 11.36 1.04
CA ILE A 56 -3.17 11.82 2.38
C ILE A 56 -2.01 10.93 2.87
N GLN A 57 -2.15 9.62 2.74
CA GLN A 57 -1.11 8.67 3.14
C GLN A 57 0.21 8.91 2.42
N SER A 58 0.18 9.23 1.12
CA SER A 58 1.38 9.50 0.33
C SER A 58 2.16 10.73 0.82
N VAL A 59 1.45 11.77 1.26
CA VAL A 59 2.07 12.98 1.83
C VAL A 59 2.67 12.72 3.21
N LEU A 60 2.06 11.82 3.98
CA LEU A 60 2.52 11.48 5.32
C LEU A 60 3.72 10.52 5.32
N TYR A 61 3.99 9.84 4.21
CA TYR A 61 5.14 8.95 4.10
C TYR A 61 6.46 9.70 4.20
N ASP A 62 7.38 9.07 4.93
CA ASP A 62 8.74 9.54 5.18
C ASP A 62 9.69 8.34 5.18
N ASN A 63 10.97 8.58 4.99
CA ASN A 63 12.02 7.56 5.07
C ASN A 63 12.06 6.81 6.42
N ASN A 64 11.44 7.35 7.46
CA ASN A 64 11.28 6.71 8.76
C ASN A 64 10.00 5.86 8.86
N THR A 65 9.04 6.02 7.95
CA THR A 65 7.79 5.26 7.96
C THR A 65 8.08 3.78 7.68
N LYS A 66 7.47 2.91 8.49
CA LYS A 66 7.57 1.46 8.27
C LYS A 66 6.70 1.06 7.10
N GLN A 67 7.31 0.41 6.14
CA GLN A 67 6.65 -0.06 4.92
C GLN A 67 7.48 -1.17 4.28
N ILE A 68 6.97 -1.74 3.20
CA ILE A 68 7.76 -2.66 2.39
C ILE A 68 8.87 -1.90 1.68
N THR A 69 10.10 -2.38 1.87
CA THR A 69 11.29 -1.74 1.29
C THR A 69 12.21 -2.80 0.72
N TYR A 70 12.75 -2.53 -0.48
CA TYR A 70 13.80 -3.31 -1.09
C TYR A 70 15.16 -2.89 -0.54
N ASP A 71 15.98 -3.86 -0.15
CA ASP A 71 17.31 -3.62 0.37
C ASP A 71 18.33 -3.42 -0.76
N HIS A 72 18.58 -2.17 -1.09
CA HIS A 72 19.57 -1.78 -2.11
C HIS A 72 21.02 -2.11 -1.70
N THR A 73 21.31 -2.26 -0.41
CA THR A 73 22.67 -2.51 0.07
C THR A 73 23.10 -3.94 -0.21
N ARG A 74 22.14 -4.89 -0.19
CA ARG A 74 22.34 -6.29 -0.50
C ARG A 74 22.01 -6.64 -1.94
N GLY A 75 20.93 -6.09 -2.45
CA GLY A 75 20.37 -6.45 -3.75
C GLY A 75 20.93 -5.65 -4.93
N GLY A 76 21.72 -4.60 -4.65
CA GLY A 76 22.24 -3.69 -5.68
C GLY A 76 21.22 -2.66 -6.19
N LYS A 77 21.71 -1.67 -6.92
CA LYS A 77 20.89 -0.65 -7.58
C LYS A 77 20.52 -1.12 -8.98
N ILE A 78 19.30 -1.60 -9.16
CA ILE A 78 18.80 -2.10 -10.45
C ILE A 78 18.45 -0.94 -11.39
N TYR A 79 18.11 0.22 -10.82
CA TYR A 79 17.76 1.42 -11.57
C TYR A 79 18.77 2.53 -11.31
N GLU A 80 19.35 3.04 -12.38
CA GLU A 80 20.17 4.24 -12.38
C GLU A 80 19.48 5.29 -13.27
N ASN A 81 19.19 6.48 -12.73
CA ASN A 81 18.46 7.55 -13.42
C ASN A 81 17.14 7.12 -14.09
N ASN A 82 16.35 6.28 -13.42
CA ASN A 82 15.10 5.67 -13.93
C ASN A 82 15.26 4.74 -15.14
N VAL A 83 16.47 4.47 -15.59
CA VAL A 83 16.77 3.49 -16.63
C VAL A 83 17.14 2.17 -15.95
N LYS A 84 16.49 1.06 -16.36
CA LYS A 84 16.83 -0.27 -15.88
C LYS A 84 18.25 -0.60 -16.34
N SER A 85 19.18 -0.75 -15.39
CA SER A 85 20.52 -1.23 -15.72
C SER A 85 20.39 -2.65 -16.25
N ILE A 86 20.90 -2.90 -17.44
CA ILE A 86 20.90 -4.24 -18.05
C ILE A 86 21.82 -5.09 -17.20
N PHE A 87 21.24 -6.02 -16.43
CA PHE A 87 21.99 -6.96 -15.60
C PHE A 87 22.90 -7.81 -16.50
N LYS A 88 24.20 -7.59 -16.41
CA LYS A 88 25.19 -8.47 -17.03
C LYS A 88 25.52 -9.54 -16.00
N LEU A 89 25.31 -10.81 -16.33
CA LEU A 89 25.71 -11.98 -15.50
C LEU A 89 27.17 -11.94 -15.00
N LYS A 90 28.00 -11.10 -15.61
CA LYS A 90 29.39 -10.90 -15.27
C LYS A 90 29.60 -10.09 -13.97
N ASP A 91 28.59 -9.31 -13.54
CA ASP A 91 28.69 -8.43 -12.38
C ASP A 91 28.22 -9.08 -11.06
N TRP A 92 27.77 -10.34 -11.13
CA TRP A 92 27.35 -11.11 -9.95
C TRP A 92 28.50 -11.36 -8.93
N LYS A 93 29.71 -11.08 -9.31
CA LYS A 93 30.90 -11.14 -8.40
C LYS A 93 30.96 -9.97 -7.41
N ASN A 94 30.18 -8.90 -7.59
CA ASN A 94 30.29 -7.67 -6.80
C ASN A 94 29.16 -7.50 -5.78
N GLN A 95 28.83 -8.56 -5.00
CA GLN A 95 27.92 -8.49 -3.85
C GLN A 95 26.42 -8.23 -4.15
N GLU A 96 25.99 -8.20 -5.38
CA GLU A 96 24.57 -8.03 -5.71
C GLU A 96 23.83 -9.35 -5.63
N GLU A 97 22.96 -9.50 -4.63
CA GLU A 97 22.21 -10.73 -4.41
C GLU A 97 20.95 -10.85 -5.26
N CYS A 98 20.47 -9.75 -5.86
CA CYS A 98 19.27 -9.75 -6.67
C CYS A 98 19.50 -10.44 -8.02
N THR A 99 18.72 -11.50 -8.28
CA THR A 99 18.77 -12.27 -9.53
C THR A 99 18.04 -11.61 -10.71
N SER A 100 17.47 -10.43 -10.51
CA SER A 100 16.63 -9.73 -11.50
C SER A 100 15.51 -10.59 -12.11
N CYS A 101 14.99 -11.57 -11.37
CA CYS A 101 13.97 -12.52 -11.84
C CYS A 101 12.57 -11.91 -12.05
N GLU A 102 12.36 -10.66 -11.57
CA GLU A 102 11.09 -9.90 -11.67
C GLU A 102 9.89 -10.58 -10.99
N ALA A 103 10.10 -11.61 -10.18
CA ALA A 103 9.01 -12.27 -9.47
C ALA A 103 8.22 -11.28 -8.60
N CYS A 104 8.91 -10.37 -7.90
CA CYS A 104 8.28 -9.32 -7.09
C CYS A 104 7.42 -8.34 -7.89
N VAL A 105 7.75 -8.08 -9.17
CA VAL A 105 6.98 -7.20 -10.05
C VAL A 105 5.74 -7.92 -10.58
N ARG A 106 5.89 -9.19 -10.95
CA ARG A 106 4.78 -9.99 -11.52
C ARG A 106 3.64 -10.27 -10.55
N VAL A 107 3.96 -10.43 -9.26
CA VAL A 107 2.93 -10.70 -8.23
C VAL A 107 2.29 -9.42 -7.71
N CYS A 108 2.82 -8.25 -8.06
CA CYS A 108 2.32 -6.99 -7.53
C CYS A 108 0.95 -6.65 -8.11
N PRO A 109 -0.13 -6.52 -7.30
CA PRO A 109 -1.46 -6.21 -7.79
C PRO A 109 -1.56 -4.79 -8.38
N THR A 110 -0.71 -3.86 -7.92
CA THR A 110 -0.65 -2.49 -8.45
C THR A 110 0.37 -2.32 -9.57
N HIS A 111 0.99 -3.42 -10.03
CA HIS A 111 1.96 -3.45 -11.14
C HIS A 111 3.17 -2.52 -10.96
N ILE A 112 3.56 -2.25 -9.72
CA ILE A 112 4.75 -1.44 -9.43
C ILE A 112 6.01 -2.30 -9.36
N ASP A 113 7.16 -1.66 -9.59
CA ASP A 113 8.46 -2.27 -9.33
C ASP A 113 9.06 -1.73 -8.04
N ILE A 114 8.96 -2.53 -6.96
CA ILE A 114 9.45 -2.16 -5.63
C ILE A 114 10.97 -1.86 -5.60
N ARG A 115 11.72 -2.32 -6.58
CA ARG A 115 13.17 -2.10 -6.70
C ARG A 115 13.52 -0.64 -7.05
N LYS A 116 12.55 0.14 -7.57
CA LYS A 116 12.69 1.59 -7.81
C LYS A 116 12.69 2.41 -6.52
N GLY A 117 12.37 1.80 -5.40
CA GLY A 117 12.22 2.47 -4.12
C GLY A 117 10.77 2.73 -3.76
N LEU A 118 10.57 3.74 -2.92
CA LEU A 118 9.24 4.11 -2.43
C LEU A 118 8.33 4.57 -3.57
N GLN A 119 7.15 3.96 -3.68
CA GLN A 119 6.12 4.33 -4.64
C GLN A 119 4.78 4.51 -3.93
N VAL A 120 4.05 5.55 -4.32
CA VAL A 120 2.78 5.95 -3.70
C VAL A 120 1.70 4.89 -3.90
N GLU A 121 1.78 4.17 -5.02
CA GLU A 121 0.84 3.12 -5.42
C GLU A 121 1.00 1.83 -4.60
N CYS A 122 2.01 1.74 -3.73
CA CYS A 122 2.25 0.56 -2.91
C CYS A 122 1.21 0.44 -1.79
N ILE A 123 0.43 -0.65 -1.81
CA ILE A 123 -0.58 -0.96 -0.77
C ILE A 123 -0.02 -1.79 0.40
N ASN A 124 1.29 -2.03 0.42
CA ASN A 124 1.97 -2.80 1.48
C ASN A 124 1.42 -4.23 1.71
N CYS A 125 0.99 -4.93 0.66
CA CYS A 125 0.39 -6.27 0.74
C CYS A 125 1.37 -7.42 1.06
N LEU A 126 2.70 -7.18 0.99
CA LEU A 126 3.77 -8.17 1.24
C LEU A 126 3.95 -9.28 0.17
N GLU A 127 3.10 -9.39 -0.83
CA GLU A 127 3.20 -10.41 -1.89
C GLU A 127 4.58 -10.43 -2.57
N CYS A 128 5.18 -9.26 -2.80
CA CYS A 128 6.52 -9.15 -3.37
C CYS A 128 7.61 -9.70 -2.43
N SER A 129 7.41 -9.59 -1.10
CA SER A 129 8.32 -10.16 -0.10
C SER A 129 8.28 -11.68 -0.11
N ASP A 130 7.07 -12.26 -0.19
CA ASP A 130 6.87 -13.70 -0.22
C ASP A 130 7.42 -14.30 -1.51
N ALA A 131 7.14 -13.70 -2.65
CA ALA A 131 7.71 -14.12 -3.93
C ALA A 131 9.25 -14.05 -3.93
N CYS A 132 9.84 -13.01 -3.34
CA CYS A 132 11.28 -12.89 -3.19
C CYS A 132 11.83 -13.96 -2.22
N SER A 133 11.13 -14.27 -1.14
CA SER A 133 11.53 -15.31 -0.19
C SER A 133 11.61 -16.68 -0.84
N VAL A 134 10.66 -17.03 -1.70
CA VAL A 134 10.66 -18.29 -2.45
C VAL A 134 11.87 -18.38 -3.39
N VAL A 135 12.22 -17.30 -4.07
CA VAL A 135 13.37 -17.28 -4.99
C VAL A 135 14.69 -17.32 -4.19
N MET A 136 14.82 -16.47 -3.17
CA MET A 136 16.06 -16.38 -2.37
C MET A 136 16.26 -17.62 -1.50
N GLY A 137 15.18 -18.30 -1.08
CA GLY A 137 15.24 -19.57 -0.35
C GLY A 137 15.96 -20.67 -1.12
N LYS A 138 15.89 -20.68 -2.47
CA LYS A 138 16.66 -21.61 -3.31
C LYS A 138 18.17 -21.42 -3.20
N PHE A 139 18.60 -20.24 -2.77
CA PHE A 139 20.01 -19.89 -2.56
C PHE A 139 20.38 -19.86 -1.07
N ASN A 140 19.50 -20.33 -0.17
CA ASN A 140 19.65 -20.27 1.28
C ASN A 140 19.93 -18.86 1.81
N LYS A 141 19.33 -17.83 1.19
CA LYS A 141 19.45 -16.43 1.57
C LYS A 141 18.11 -15.85 2.00
N PRO A 142 18.09 -14.91 2.96
CA PRO A 142 16.86 -14.23 3.34
C PRO A 142 16.39 -13.28 2.26
N SER A 143 15.07 -13.00 2.23
CA SER A 143 14.45 -12.07 1.29
C SER A 143 15.17 -10.72 1.24
N LEU A 144 15.20 -10.12 0.06
CA LEU A 144 15.72 -8.76 -0.17
C LEU A 144 14.63 -7.70 0.05
N ILE A 145 13.37 -8.12 0.18
CA ILE A 145 12.22 -7.25 0.38
C ILE A 145 11.69 -7.52 1.78
N ASN A 146 11.79 -6.52 2.65
CA ASN A 146 11.45 -6.68 4.05
C ASN A 146 10.56 -5.52 4.53
N TRP A 147 9.79 -5.81 5.59
CA TRP A 147 9.04 -4.80 6.31
C TRP A 147 9.97 -3.99 7.21
N GLY A 148 10.09 -2.71 6.92
CA GLY A 148 10.96 -1.84 7.70
C GLY A 148 10.89 -0.40 7.22
N SER A 149 11.74 0.46 7.74
CA SER A 149 11.90 1.79 7.18
C SER A 149 13.16 1.86 6.33
N THR A 150 13.13 2.70 5.32
CA THR A 150 14.27 2.96 4.44
C THR A 150 15.52 3.36 5.24
N ASN A 151 15.36 4.23 6.24
CA ASN A 151 16.48 4.64 7.10
C ASN A 151 17.05 3.51 7.95
N LYS A 152 16.22 2.56 8.43
CA LYS A 152 16.71 1.42 9.18
C LYS A 152 17.45 0.41 8.30
N ILE A 153 16.93 0.14 7.11
CA ILE A 153 17.47 -0.88 6.20
C ILE A 153 18.73 -0.35 5.50
N ILE A 154 18.69 0.87 4.97
CA ILE A 154 19.80 1.44 4.20
C ILE A 154 20.83 2.10 5.09
N ASN A 155 20.41 2.96 6.01
CA ASN A 155 21.32 3.78 6.84
C ASN A 155 21.65 3.12 8.19
N LYS A 156 21.07 1.93 8.49
CA LYS A 156 21.22 1.22 9.78
C LYS A 156 20.95 2.11 11.01
N LYS A 157 20.18 3.19 10.82
CA LYS A 157 19.86 4.15 11.87
C LYS A 157 18.62 3.69 12.62
N ASN A 158 18.70 3.59 13.95
CA ASN A 158 17.54 3.29 14.76
C ASN A 158 16.54 4.43 14.69
N ILE A 159 15.26 4.07 14.48
CA ILE A 159 14.16 5.03 14.44
C ILE A 159 13.77 5.34 15.86
N SER A 160 13.86 6.61 16.24
CA SER A 160 13.30 7.08 17.50
C SER A 160 11.79 7.27 17.37
N ILE A 161 11.04 6.73 18.34
CA ILE A 161 9.60 6.95 18.46
C ILE A 161 9.30 8.45 18.69
N PHE A 162 10.21 9.16 19.36
CA PHE A 162 10.13 10.59 19.61
C PHE A 162 10.71 11.44 18.45
N SER A 163 10.30 11.15 17.23
CA SER A 163 10.60 12.04 16.11
C SER A 163 9.75 13.31 16.20
N LYS A 164 10.26 14.44 15.69
CA LYS A 164 9.52 15.72 15.69
C LYS A 164 8.13 15.59 15.06
N LYS A 165 7.99 14.77 14.01
CA LYS A 165 6.70 14.48 13.38
C LYS A 165 5.75 13.74 14.30
N ASN A 166 6.20 12.71 14.99
CA ASN A 166 5.36 11.94 15.92
C ASN A 166 4.87 12.80 17.07
N ILE A 167 5.73 13.67 17.60
CA ILE A 167 5.35 14.62 18.65
C ILE A 167 4.27 15.57 18.14
N MET A 168 4.41 16.10 16.92
CA MET A 168 3.41 16.98 16.31
C MET A 168 2.06 16.28 16.12
N TYR A 169 2.05 15.00 15.72
CA TYR A 169 0.82 14.21 15.63
C TYR A 169 0.18 13.96 16.99
N PHE A 170 0.96 13.65 18.01
CA PHE A 170 0.44 13.50 19.38
C PHE A 170 -0.15 14.82 19.91
N VAL A 171 0.52 15.94 19.67
CA VAL A 171 0.02 17.26 20.08
C VAL A 171 -1.28 17.59 19.34
N SER A 172 -1.36 17.37 18.02
CA SER A 172 -2.58 17.64 17.25
C SER A 172 -3.75 16.76 17.69
N LEU A 173 -3.50 15.46 17.94
CA LEU A 173 -4.51 14.53 18.43
C LEU A 173 -4.99 14.91 19.83
N PHE A 174 -4.09 15.31 20.72
CA PHE A 174 -4.43 15.79 22.03
C PHE A 174 -5.30 17.04 21.97
N LEU A 175 -4.95 17.97 21.09
CA LEU A 175 -5.69 19.22 20.90
C LEU A 175 -7.11 18.97 20.37
N THR A 176 -7.28 17.99 19.46
CA THR A 176 -8.62 17.62 18.94
C THR A 176 -9.50 16.88 19.94
N ILE A 177 -8.92 16.21 20.97
CA ILE A 177 -9.69 15.51 21.99
C ILE A 177 -10.14 16.49 23.11
N PHE A 178 -9.35 17.54 23.38
CA PHE A 178 -9.62 18.48 24.46
C PHE A 178 -10.28 19.80 24.01
N LEU A 179 -10.53 19.99 22.74
CA LEU A 179 -11.29 21.11 22.17
C LEU A 179 -12.70 20.66 21.84
#